data_95116e5906d44ec94ddc45077d3d4c03
#
_entry.id   95116e5906d44ec94ddc45077d3d4c03
#
_cell.length_a   1.000
_cell.length_b   1.000
_cell.length_c   1.000
_cell.angle_alpha   90.00
_cell.angle_beta   90.00
_cell.angle_gamma   90.00
#
_symmetry.space_group_name_H-M   'P 1'
#
loop_
_entity.id
_entity.type
_entity.pdbx_description
1 polymer ?
#
loop_
_entity_poly.entity_id
_entity_poly.type
_entity_poly.pdbx_seq_one_letter_code
_entity_poly.pdbx_strand_id
1 'polypeptide(L)'
;MTAVKATPTTPPPRLPVRDKAAAGERGWGGVSPMLTRLAAEEATGVLVRERGSLHLVDGHVVHAESPSAPGLELLLTAHGTLGAEAWEAAARATDERHATTRLLLDGGLLSPGALELCHLGALYDAAYFVLAPSSTPGRFRYGVTHPIGGVRPVPVAALERETLRRRDLLHRVWPDAATDGAPLV
;
A
#
# COMPACT_ATOMS: atom_id res chain seq x y z
N MET A 1 -36.54 -57.62 1.36
CA MET A 1 -36.25 -56.31 2.06
C MET A 1 -34.80 -56.30 2.42
N THR A 2 -33.99 -55.63 1.61
CA THR A 2 -32.52 -55.60 1.77
C THR A 2 -32.13 -54.29 2.45
N ALA A 3 -31.59 -54.41 3.68
CA ALA A 3 -31.16 -53.27 4.48
C ALA A 3 -29.84 -52.69 3.90
N VAL A 4 -29.88 -51.42 3.48
CA VAL A 4 -28.68 -50.65 3.06
C VAL A 4 -27.93 -50.21 4.30
N LYS A 5 -26.72 -50.75 4.44
CA LYS A 5 -25.81 -50.45 5.55
C LYS A 5 -25.15 -49.07 5.28
N ALA A 6 -25.54 -48.09 6.09
CA ALA A 6 -24.92 -46.74 6.01
C ALA A 6 -23.45 -46.80 6.45
N THR A 7 -22.56 -46.36 5.58
CA THR A 7 -21.11 -46.15 5.88
C THR A 7 -20.94 -44.95 6.80
N PRO A 8 -20.14 -45.04 7.87
CA PRO A 8 -19.85 -43.87 8.70
C PRO A 8 -19.02 -42.85 7.94
N THR A 9 -19.61 -41.67 7.76
CA THR A 9 -18.91 -40.53 7.14
C THR A 9 -17.90 -39.96 8.17
N THR A 10 -16.63 -40.17 7.91
CA THR A 10 -15.55 -39.55 8.72
C THR A 10 -15.67 -38.03 8.59
N PRO A 11 -15.73 -37.26 9.69
CA PRO A 11 -15.77 -35.80 9.62
C PRO A 11 -14.48 -35.27 8.96
N PRO A 12 -14.56 -34.20 8.15
CA PRO A 12 -13.39 -33.63 7.51
C PRO A 12 -12.35 -33.17 8.54
N PRO A 13 -11.06 -33.27 8.22
CA PRO A 13 -10.00 -32.85 9.13
C PRO A 13 -10.17 -31.37 9.47
N ARG A 14 -10.09 -31.05 10.77
CA ARG A 14 -10.11 -29.67 11.24
C ARG A 14 -8.89 -28.96 10.70
N LEU A 15 -9.11 -27.87 9.94
CA LEU A 15 -8.04 -26.97 9.56
C LEU A 15 -7.37 -26.41 10.82
N PRO A 16 -6.04 -26.33 10.88
CA PRO A 16 -5.35 -25.76 12.03
C PRO A 16 -5.79 -24.30 12.21
N VAL A 17 -6.47 -24.04 13.33
CA VAL A 17 -6.82 -22.67 13.75
C VAL A 17 -5.48 -22.01 14.14
N ARG A 18 -5.05 -21.03 13.35
CA ARG A 18 -3.91 -20.20 13.72
C ARG A 18 -4.28 -19.40 14.97
N ASP A 19 -3.57 -19.65 16.06
CA ASP A 19 -3.73 -18.90 17.30
C ASP A 19 -3.50 -17.40 17.03
N LYS A 20 -4.51 -16.58 17.32
CA LYS A 20 -4.49 -15.12 17.15
C LYS A 20 -3.34 -14.47 17.96
N ALA A 21 -2.97 -15.04 19.10
CA ALA A 21 -1.87 -14.57 19.95
C ALA A 21 -0.50 -14.73 19.28
N ALA A 22 -0.29 -15.78 18.50
CA ALA A 22 0.97 -16.03 17.80
C ALA A 22 1.18 -15.13 16.56
N ALA A 23 0.15 -14.43 16.11
CA ALA A 23 0.26 -13.49 14.98
C ALA A 23 0.73 -12.08 15.42
N GLY A 24 0.49 -11.68 16.67
CA GLY A 24 0.90 -10.37 17.22
C GLY A 24 2.38 -10.29 17.59
N GLU A 25 3.00 -11.41 17.99
CA GLU A 25 4.41 -11.45 18.45
C GLU A 25 5.40 -11.89 17.36
N ARG A 26 4.94 -12.49 16.29
CA ARG A 26 5.79 -12.71 15.10
C ARG A 26 5.89 -11.40 14.34
N GLY A 27 6.78 -10.59 14.88
CA GLY A 27 7.13 -9.26 14.41
C GLY A 27 7.14 -9.17 12.91
N TRP A 28 6.80 -8.06 12.49
CA TRP A 28 6.97 -7.37 11.25
C TRP A 28 8.24 -7.76 10.42
N GLY A 29 8.80 -8.90 10.56
CA GLY A 29 10.03 -9.40 9.95
C GLY A 29 9.84 -10.18 8.67
N GLY A 30 8.64 -10.23 8.08
CA GLY A 30 8.37 -11.04 6.91
C GLY A 30 7.88 -10.25 5.72
N VAL A 31 8.47 -10.54 4.57
CA VAL A 31 7.93 -10.26 3.23
C VAL A 31 6.48 -10.74 3.20
N SER A 32 5.55 -9.92 2.75
CA SER A 32 4.16 -10.35 2.57
C SER A 32 4.10 -11.49 1.53
N PRO A 33 3.78 -12.73 1.89
CA PRO A 33 3.76 -13.84 0.93
C PRO A 33 2.82 -13.57 -0.25
N MET A 34 1.75 -12.80 -0.01
CA MET A 34 0.84 -12.36 -1.05
C MET A 34 1.51 -11.42 -2.05
N LEU A 35 2.24 -10.41 -1.57
CA LEU A 35 2.94 -9.48 -2.46
C LEU A 35 4.05 -10.15 -3.24
N THR A 36 4.81 -11.05 -2.61
CA THR A 36 5.85 -11.82 -3.30
C THR A 36 5.25 -12.66 -4.43
N ARG A 37 4.10 -13.29 -4.16
CA ARG A 37 3.39 -14.07 -5.19
C ARG A 37 2.89 -13.17 -6.32
N LEU A 38 2.24 -12.04 -6.00
CA LEU A 38 1.75 -11.09 -7.00
C LEU A 38 2.88 -10.52 -7.86
N ALA A 39 4.05 -10.28 -7.27
CA ALA A 39 5.23 -9.85 -8.01
C ALA A 39 5.74 -10.95 -8.97
N ALA A 40 5.80 -12.21 -8.51
CA ALA A 40 6.23 -13.35 -9.33
C ALA A 40 5.24 -13.70 -10.46
N GLU A 41 3.94 -13.42 -10.26
CA GLU A 41 2.88 -13.58 -11.25
C GLU A 41 2.78 -12.36 -12.20
N GLU A 42 3.65 -11.36 -12.08
CA GLU A 42 3.59 -10.08 -12.82
C GLU A 42 2.17 -9.47 -12.79
N ALA A 43 1.52 -9.56 -11.62
CA ALA A 43 0.12 -9.21 -11.46
C ALA A 43 -0.10 -7.71 -11.65
N THR A 44 -1.17 -7.36 -12.39
CA THR A 44 -1.69 -5.99 -12.51
C THR A 44 -3.03 -5.89 -11.80
N GLY A 45 -3.16 -4.93 -10.86
CA GLY A 45 -4.37 -4.74 -10.06
C GLY A 45 -4.15 -3.96 -8.79
N VAL A 46 -5.09 -4.03 -7.86
CA VAL A 46 -5.05 -3.34 -6.58
C VAL A 46 -5.15 -4.32 -5.40
N LEU A 47 -4.20 -4.23 -4.48
CA LEU A 47 -4.25 -4.89 -3.17
C LEU A 47 -4.86 -3.93 -2.16
N VAL A 48 -6.06 -4.24 -1.69
CA VAL A 48 -6.75 -3.48 -0.64
C VAL A 48 -6.52 -4.14 0.70
N ARG A 49 -6.11 -3.35 1.69
CA ARG A 49 -5.92 -3.74 3.08
C ARG A 49 -6.63 -2.79 4.02
N GLU A 50 -6.63 -3.09 5.31
CA GLU A 50 -7.31 -2.30 6.34
C GLU A 50 -6.92 -0.82 6.36
N ARG A 51 -5.64 -0.53 6.11
CA ARG A 51 -5.08 0.83 6.20
C ARG A 51 -4.76 1.48 4.85
N GLY A 52 -5.34 0.97 3.77
CA GLY A 52 -5.17 1.56 2.44
C GLY A 52 -4.98 0.54 1.34
N SER A 53 -4.38 0.97 0.23
CA SER A 53 -4.21 0.17 -0.97
C SER A 53 -2.83 0.30 -1.61
N LEU A 54 -2.41 -0.77 -2.32
CA LEU A 54 -1.24 -0.79 -3.19
C LEU A 54 -1.70 -1.13 -4.61
N HIS A 55 -1.30 -0.33 -5.57
CA HIS A 55 -1.56 -0.57 -6.99
C HIS A 55 -0.33 -1.17 -7.65
N LEU A 56 -0.51 -2.29 -8.33
CA LEU A 56 0.53 -3.02 -9.03
C LEU A 56 0.30 -2.97 -10.54
N VAL A 57 1.38 -2.86 -11.28
CA VAL A 57 1.44 -3.06 -12.73
C VAL A 57 2.62 -3.96 -13.02
N ASP A 58 2.38 -5.07 -13.72
CA ASP A 58 3.39 -6.06 -14.06
C ASP A 58 4.27 -6.45 -12.86
N GLY A 59 3.64 -6.72 -11.71
CA GLY A 59 4.29 -7.14 -10.49
C GLY A 59 5.06 -6.04 -9.72
N HIS A 60 5.05 -4.80 -10.21
CA HIS A 60 5.69 -3.66 -9.56
C HIS A 60 4.66 -2.75 -8.91
N VAL A 61 4.99 -2.21 -7.74
CA VAL A 61 4.12 -1.21 -7.09
C VAL A 61 4.31 0.13 -7.77
N VAL A 62 3.22 0.66 -8.32
CA VAL A 62 3.20 1.94 -9.04
C VAL A 62 2.57 3.06 -8.25
N HIS A 63 1.73 2.73 -7.27
CA HIS A 63 1.08 3.71 -6.41
C HIS A 63 0.65 3.08 -5.07
N ALA A 64 0.59 3.89 -4.03
CA ALA A 64 0.07 3.50 -2.72
C ALA A 64 -0.77 4.63 -2.13
N GLU A 65 -1.84 4.27 -1.42
CA GLU A 65 -2.72 5.20 -0.74
C GLU A 65 -2.99 4.72 0.69
N SER A 66 -2.94 5.65 1.64
CA SER A 66 -3.35 5.42 3.03
C SER A 66 -3.95 6.70 3.61
N PRO A 67 -5.06 6.62 4.36
CA PRO A 67 -5.59 7.79 5.06
C PRO A 67 -4.65 8.33 6.16
N SER A 68 -3.64 7.53 6.54
CA SER A 68 -2.64 7.89 7.56
C SER A 68 -1.37 8.49 6.98
N ALA A 69 -1.28 8.67 5.66
CA ALA A 69 -0.11 9.22 4.98
C ALA A 69 -0.48 10.42 4.11
N PRO A 70 0.41 11.40 3.96
CA PRO A 70 0.17 12.51 3.04
C PRO A 70 0.10 12.01 1.59
N GLY A 71 -0.90 12.49 0.86
CA GLY A 71 -1.01 12.22 -0.58
C GLY A 71 -0.02 13.06 -1.41
N LEU A 72 0.12 12.70 -2.68
CA LEU A 72 1.00 13.40 -3.63
C LEU A 72 0.73 14.91 -3.69
N GLU A 73 -0.55 15.31 -3.73
CA GLU A 73 -0.97 16.71 -3.75
C GLU A 73 -0.39 17.49 -2.57
N LEU A 74 -0.54 16.96 -1.36
CA LEU A 74 -0.05 17.61 -0.16
C LEU A 74 1.48 17.73 -0.19
N LEU A 75 2.20 16.70 -0.64
CA LEU A 75 3.67 16.76 -0.73
C LEU A 75 4.15 17.79 -1.76
N LEU A 76 3.46 17.90 -2.90
CA LEU A 76 3.80 18.88 -3.93
C LEU A 76 3.57 20.33 -3.46
N THR A 77 2.48 20.57 -2.71
CA THR A 77 2.08 21.93 -2.31
C THR A 77 2.72 22.39 -1.00
N ALA A 78 2.83 21.49 0.00
CA ALA A 78 3.33 21.85 1.33
C ALA A 78 4.81 22.28 1.34
N HIS A 79 5.63 21.74 0.43
CA HIS A 79 7.05 22.09 0.30
C HIS A 79 7.32 23.22 -0.68
N GLY A 80 6.27 23.87 -1.21
CA GLY A 80 6.42 24.97 -2.16
C GLY A 80 6.95 24.54 -3.54
N THR A 81 6.97 23.23 -3.82
CA THR A 81 7.37 22.69 -5.13
C THR A 81 6.35 23.10 -6.20
N LEU A 82 5.09 23.20 -5.82
CA LEU A 82 3.96 23.64 -6.64
C LEU A 82 3.08 24.58 -5.83
N GLY A 83 2.63 25.68 -6.43
CA GLY A 83 1.62 26.54 -5.80
C GLY A 83 0.27 25.81 -5.69
N ALA A 84 -0.42 25.93 -4.55
CA ALA A 84 -1.73 25.31 -4.35
C ALA A 84 -2.74 25.73 -5.41
N GLU A 85 -2.73 27.01 -5.80
CA GLU A 85 -3.60 27.55 -6.84
C GLU A 85 -3.38 26.90 -8.22
N ALA A 86 -2.11 26.58 -8.55
CA ALA A 86 -1.74 25.91 -9.79
C ALA A 86 -2.26 24.46 -9.80
N TRP A 87 -2.15 23.75 -8.66
CA TRP A 87 -2.74 22.43 -8.50
C TRP A 87 -4.25 22.45 -8.67
N GLU A 88 -4.94 23.33 -7.94
CA GLU A 88 -6.41 23.48 -8.01
C GLU A 88 -6.89 23.87 -9.41
N ALA A 89 -6.16 24.75 -10.11
CA ALA A 89 -6.50 25.14 -11.48
C ALA A 89 -6.39 23.95 -12.45
N ALA A 90 -5.30 23.18 -12.35
CA ALA A 90 -5.10 21.97 -13.14
C ALA A 90 -6.13 20.88 -12.79
N ALA A 91 -6.45 20.68 -11.52
CA ALA A 91 -7.44 19.72 -11.07
C ALA A 91 -8.86 20.05 -11.54
N ARG A 92 -9.21 21.35 -11.59
CA ARG A 92 -10.51 21.80 -12.14
C ARG A 92 -10.61 21.68 -13.67
N ALA A 93 -9.48 21.70 -14.37
CA ALA A 93 -9.43 21.57 -15.81
C ALA A 93 -9.58 20.12 -16.31
N THR A 94 -9.55 19.13 -15.39
CA THR A 94 -9.61 17.71 -15.74
C THR A 94 -10.41 16.91 -14.71
N ASP A 95 -11.15 15.92 -15.16
CA ASP A 95 -11.87 14.97 -14.28
C ASP A 95 -10.95 13.83 -13.78
N GLU A 96 -9.73 13.74 -14.29
CA GLU A 96 -8.80 12.65 -14.00
C GLU A 96 -7.50 13.14 -13.37
N ARG A 97 -7.09 12.55 -12.26
CA ARG A 97 -5.87 12.95 -11.50
C ARG A 97 -4.58 12.85 -12.31
N HIS A 98 -4.44 11.86 -13.20
CA HIS A 98 -3.23 11.76 -14.01
C HIS A 98 -3.18 12.82 -15.14
N ALA A 99 -4.33 13.27 -15.60
CA ALA A 99 -4.39 14.40 -16.50
C ALA A 99 -3.98 15.70 -15.80
N THR A 100 -4.30 15.84 -14.50
CA THR A 100 -3.82 16.97 -13.66
C THR A 100 -2.29 17.01 -13.64
N THR A 101 -1.61 15.90 -13.29
CA THR A 101 -0.14 15.86 -13.24
C THR A 101 0.47 16.08 -14.63
N ARG A 102 -0.15 15.57 -15.68
CA ARG A 102 0.31 15.76 -17.06
C ARG A 102 0.21 17.22 -17.49
N LEU A 103 -0.91 17.89 -17.20
CA LEU A 103 -1.05 19.32 -17.47
C LEU A 103 0.00 20.17 -16.77
N LEU A 104 0.31 19.84 -15.53
CA LEU A 104 1.35 20.54 -14.76
C LEU A 104 2.75 20.32 -15.33
N LEU A 105 3.06 19.11 -15.81
CA LEU A 105 4.31 18.79 -16.48
C LEU A 105 4.40 19.49 -17.84
N ASP A 106 3.37 19.38 -18.68
CA ASP A 106 3.34 19.95 -20.04
C ASP A 106 3.36 21.51 -19.98
N GLY A 107 2.76 22.07 -18.94
CA GLY A 107 2.79 23.51 -18.64
C GLY A 107 4.09 24.01 -18.01
N GLY A 108 5.04 23.12 -17.71
CA GLY A 108 6.31 23.50 -17.08
C GLY A 108 6.18 23.97 -15.62
N LEU A 109 5.00 23.80 -15.00
CA LEU A 109 4.74 24.19 -13.61
C LEU A 109 5.30 23.16 -12.61
N LEU A 110 5.51 21.92 -13.06
CA LEU A 110 6.07 20.83 -12.26
C LEU A 110 7.18 20.14 -13.06
N SER A 111 8.35 19.98 -12.46
CA SER A 111 9.42 19.21 -13.10
C SER A 111 9.20 17.70 -12.92
N PRO A 112 9.61 16.86 -13.90
CA PRO A 112 9.52 15.40 -13.78
C PRO A 112 10.23 14.86 -12.54
N GLY A 113 11.40 15.41 -12.19
CA GLY A 113 12.16 14.99 -11.00
C GLY A 113 11.44 15.32 -9.69
N ALA A 114 10.79 16.50 -9.61
CA ALA A 114 10.00 16.87 -8.44
C ALA A 114 8.76 15.95 -8.29
N LEU A 115 8.07 15.66 -9.38
CA LEU A 115 6.96 14.71 -9.39
C LEU A 115 7.43 13.33 -8.92
N GLU A 116 8.54 12.82 -9.48
CA GLU A 116 9.08 11.51 -9.09
C GLU A 116 9.42 11.44 -7.61
N LEU A 117 10.10 12.46 -7.08
CA LEU A 117 10.51 12.52 -5.68
C LEU A 117 9.31 12.54 -4.74
N CYS A 118 8.33 13.43 -4.98
CA CYS A 118 7.13 13.52 -4.17
C CYS A 118 6.26 12.26 -4.29
N HIS A 119 6.16 11.69 -5.50
CA HIS A 119 5.41 10.45 -5.70
C HIS A 119 6.03 9.28 -4.96
N LEU A 120 7.35 9.09 -5.01
CA LEU A 120 8.05 8.06 -4.24
C LEU A 120 7.91 8.28 -2.74
N GLY A 121 7.98 9.52 -2.26
CA GLY A 121 7.72 9.88 -0.88
C GLY A 121 6.33 9.43 -0.43
N ALA A 122 5.28 9.87 -1.14
CA ALA A 122 3.90 9.47 -0.88
C ALA A 122 3.70 7.96 -0.92
N LEU A 123 4.28 7.28 -1.93
CA LEU A 123 4.20 5.84 -2.09
C LEU A 123 4.81 5.09 -0.89
N TYR A 124 6.02 5.45 -0.47
CA TYR A 124 6.67 4.79 0.66
C TYR A 124 6.00 5.11 2.00
N ASP A 125 5.48 6.32 2.18
CA ASP A 125 4.75 6.71 3.39
C ASP A 125 3.44 5.94 3.49
N ALA A 126 2.65 5.89 2.42
CA ALA A 126 1.42 5.11 2.38
C ALA A 126 1.69 3.61 2.57
N ALA A 127 2.70 3.05 1.89
CA ALA A 127 3.07 1.64 2.00
C ALA A 127 3.46 1.24 3.42
N TYR A 128 4.10 2.13 4.17
CA TYR A 128 4.41 1.91 5.59
C TYR A 128 3.17 1.55 6.40
N PHE A 129 2.07 2.25 6.20
CA PHE A 129 0.80 1.98 6.88
C PHE A 129 0.04 0.79 6.26
N VAL A 130 -0.01 0.70 4.94
CA VAL A 130 -0.70 -0.40 4.24
C VAL A 130 -0.10 -1.75 4.58
N LEU A 131 1.24 -1.83 4.69
CA LEU A 131 1.94 -3.06 5.05
C LEU A 131 1.99 -3.30 6.56
N ALA A 132 1.35 -2.45 7.37
CA ALA A 132 1.22 -2.66 8.81
C ALA A 132 0.60 -4.03 9.15
N PRO A 133 0.98 -4.67 10.30
CA PRO A 133 0.29 -5.86 10.76
C PRO A 133 -1.20 -5.63 10.85
N SER A 134 -1.96 -6.56 10.31
CA SER A 134 -3.42 -6.52 10.31
C SER A 134 -3.96 -7.91 10.52
N SER A 135 -5.00 -8.04 11.32
CA SER A 135 -5.76 -9.28 11.49
C SER A 135 -6.68 -9.54 10.30
N THR A 136 -6.94 -8.51 9.48
CA THR A 136 -7.80 -8.61 8.30
C THR A 136 -6.99 -9.02 7.08
N PRO A 137 -7.34 -10.10 6.39
CA PRO A 137 -6.65 -10.51 5.18
C PRO A 137 -6.83 -9.46 4.08
N GLY A 138 -5.76 -9.16 3.35
CA GLY A 138 -5.83 -8.32 2.16
C GLY A 138 -6.62 -8.98 1.03
N ARG A 139 -7.22 -8.17 0.17
CA ARG A 139 -7.95 -8.60 -1.04
C ARG A 139 -7.29 -8.00 -2.27
N PHE A 140 -6.97 -8.83 -3.24
CA PHE A 140 -6.46 -8.39 -4.53
C PHE A 140 -7.56 -8.39 -5.58
N ARG A 141 -7.62 -7.32 -6.37
CA ARG A 141 -8.53 -7.18 -7.51
C ARG A 141 -7.67 -7.02 -8.76
N TYR A 142 -7.73 -7.99 -9.64
CA TYR A 142 -7.03 -7.97 -10.93
C TYR A 142 -7.62 -6.95 -11.89
N GLY A 143 -6.80 -6.42 -12.79
CA GLY A 143 -7.22 -5.53 -13.88
C GLY A 143 -7.61 -4.11 -13.47
N VAL A 144 -7.46 -3.75 -12.20
CA VAL A 144 -7.70 -2.38 -11.72
C VAL A 144 -6.41 -1.59 -11.82
N THR A 145 -6.39 -0.55 -12.65
CA THR A 145 -5.27 0.38 -12.81
C THR A 145 -5.53 1.68 -12.06
N HIS A 146 -4.46 2.32 -11.58
CA HIS A 146 -4.58 3.62 -10.95
C HIS A 146 -4.45 4.75 -12.00
N PRO A 147 -5.29 5.80 -11.93
CA PRO A 147 -5.28 6.88 -12.92
C PRO A 147 -3.95 7.65 -13.02
N ILE A 148 -3.18 7.78 -11.93
CA ILE A 148 -1.88 8.48 -11.94
C ILE A 148 -0.86 7.80 -12.86
N GLY A 149 -1.08 6.52 -13.22
CA GLY A 149 -0.09 5.75 -13.96
C GLY A 149 1.18 5.48 -13.12
N GLY A 150 2.13 4.83 -13.72
CA GLY A 150 3.42 4.59 -13.05
C GLY A 150 4.39 5.73 -13.29
N VAL A 151 4.52 6.67 -12.35
CA VAL A 151 5.59 7.67 -12.41
C VAL A 151 6.95 6.97 -12.32
N ARG A 152 7.09 6.07 -11.35
CA ARG A 152 8.24 5.18 -11.22
C ARG A 152 7.81 3.87 -10.56
N PRO A 153 7.84 2.75 -11.29
CA PRO A 153 7.54 1.44 -10.72
C PRO A 153 8.58 1.04 -9.66
N VAL A 154 8.12 0.54 -8.52
CA VAL A 154 8.97 0.09 -7.41
C VAL A 154 8.84 -1.42 -7.27
N PRO A 155 9.96 -2.18 -7.35
CA PRO A 155 9.92 -3.61 -7.09
C PRO A 155 9.40 -3.90 -5.67
N VAL A 156 8.53 -4.91 -5.52
CA VAL A 156 7.96 -5.31 -4.23
C VAL A 156 9.05 -5.52 -3.17
N ALA A 157 10.15 -6.19 -3.52
CA ALA A 157 11.26 -6.41 -2.59
C ALA A 157 11.94 -5.12 -2.11
N ALA A 158 11.97 -4.07 -2.96
CA ALA A 158 12.50 -2.77 -2.58
C ALA A 158 11.55 -2.03 -1.63
N LEU A 159 10.24 -2.09 -1.92
CA LEU A 159 9.21 -1.52 -1.06
C LEU A 159 9.22 -2.14 0.34
N GLU A 160 9.26 -3.46 0.42
CA GLU A 160 9.29 -4.19 1.69
C GLU A 160 10.54 -3.88 2.50
N ARG A 161 11.72 -3.86 1.86
CA ARG A 161 12.99 -3.51 2.51
C ARG A 161 12.96 -2.09 3.10
N GLU A 162 12.43 -1.12 2.36
CA GLU A 162 12.31 0.25 2.84
C GLU A 162 11.30 0.36 3.98
N THR A 163 10.18 -0.34 3.89
CA THR A 163 9.19 -0.41 4.96
C THR A 163 9.78 -1.00 6.26
N LEU A 164 10.56 -2.07 6.17
CA LEU A 164 11.27 -2.66 7.30
C LEU A 164 12.30 -1.71 7.88
N ARG A 165 13.12 -1.08 7.03
CA ARG A 165 14.12 -0.09 7.46
C ARG A 165 13.47 1.06 8.25
N ARG A 166 12.34 1.59 7.79
CA ARG A 166 11.62 2.66 8.48
C ARG A 166 11.08 2.22 9.84
N ARG A 167 10.60 0.99 9.95
CA ARG A 167 10.15 0.42 11.23
C ARG A 167 11.28 0.24 12.22
N ASP A 168 12.39 -0.30 11.77
CA ASP A 168 13.56 -0.48 12.61
C ASP A 168 14.10 0.88 13.10
N LEU A 169 14.04 1.91 12.22
CA LEU A 169 14.40 3.26 12.61
C LEU A 169 13.44 3.81 13.66
N LEU A 170 12.13 3.71 13.43
CA LEU A 170 11.12 4.17 14.37
C LEU A 170 11.28 3.48 15.72
N HIS A 171 11.44 2.15 15.73
CA HIS A 171 11.64 1.39 16.97
C HIS A 171 12.90 1.80 17.74
N ARG A 172 13.96 2.19 17.05
CA ARG A 172 15.19 2.70 17.70
C ARG A 172 15.01 4.08 18.29
N VAL A 173 14.27 4.95 17.61
CA VAL A 173 14.03 6.34 18.04
C VAL A 173 12.92 6.39 19.08
N TRP A 174 11.94 5.52 18.95
CA TRP A 174 10.73 5.46 19.75
C TRP A 174 10.40 4.02 20.15
N PRO A 175 11.06 3.47 21.17
CA PRO A 175 10.91 2.07 21.55
C PRO A 175 9.60 1.75 22.29
N ASP A 176 8.89 2.76 22.78
CA ASP A 176 7.65 2.57 23.55
C ASP A 176 6.40 2.67 22.66
N ALA A 177 5.89 1.50 22.27
CA ALA A 177 4.69 1.39 21.47
C ALA A 177 3.41 1.89 22.20
N ALA A 178 3.41 2.00 23.52
CA ALA A 178 2.26 2.54 24.28
C ALA A 178 2.06 4.04 24.03
N THR A 179 3.13 4.74 23.69
CA THR A 179 3.08 6.17 23.40
C THR A 179 2.43 6.48 22.05
N ASP A 180 2.44 5.52 21.10
CA ASP A 180 1.80 5.69 19.78
C ASP A 180 0.27 5.89 19.89
N GLY A 181 -0.32 5.39 20.95
CA GLY A 181 -1.76 5.54 21.25
C GLY A 181 -2.08 6.59 22.31
N ALA A 182 -1.09 7.28 22.85
CA ALA A 182 -1.31 8.29 23.89
C ALA A 182 -1.94 9.57 23.30
N PRO A 183 -2.87 10.22 24.03
CA PRO A 183 -3.39 11.50 23.59
C PRO A 183 -2.26 12.54 23.58
N LEU A 184 -2.27 13.39 22.57
CA LEU A 184 -1.39 14.56 22.52
C LEU A 184 -1.78 15.52 23.65
N VAL A 185 -0.82 15.87 24.49
CA VAL A 185 -0.97 16.81 25.63
C VAL A 185 -0.50 18.19 25.20
#